data_f84a9e5877400969423e064a5c937512
#
_entry.id   f84a9e5877400969423e064a5c937512
#
_cell.length_a   1.000
_cell.length_b   1.000
_cell.length_c   1.000
_cell.angle_alpha   90.00
_cell.angle_beta   90.00
_cell.angle_gamma   90.00
#
_symmetry.space_group_name_H-M   'P 1'
#
loop_
_entity.id
_entity.type
_entity.pdbx_description
1 polymer ?
#
loop_
_entity_poly.entity_id
_entity_poly.type
_entity_poly.pdbx_seq_one_letter_code
_entity_poly.pdbx_strand_id
1 'polypeptide(L)'
;MVGTDGGCGLAVLESTESLDRTESADGAGDAVVEGAGGAEGAHPMVKPALRRAWRHRDVLQLGMTRAHARVVGPVDTATASFLGLLDGTRGLPLLRAEAAAMGLPEGRADALVERLSRAGVLDDARGGGRGGAALRSRGPALERLRPDLASLSVLHPAPGAAMGLMAARQARRVQVRGAGRVGAAVAALLSACGVGQVDVLDGGYVEPWDVSPCGVGAERTGERRDAAARRAVREAAPVPRPRTRARERADGSGAGEFAPPLALTVFAPRDGVAVWAPDPAGAREAMAAGTPHLYAGVAEATGVVGPLVLPGRSACAECLALGRAERDAAWPRMVAQWKSGRRAEVPSCDMALATVVAGLTVSWALAFLDGGSAAGVGARLELALPGPDWSPRPIEPHPRCPCGAVRSPEGGGARAAGAPHGTMPG
;
A
#
# COMPACT_ATOMS: atom_id res chain seq x y z
N MET A 1 4.14 -46.73 39.54
CA MET A 1 3.35 -45.46 39.53
C MET A 1 4.28 -44.39 39.01
N VAL A 2 4.12 -44.07 37.75
CA VAL A 2 4.83 -42.95 37.12
C VAL A 2 3.72 -42.19 36.37
N GLY A 3 3.43 -40.99 36.86
CA GLY A 3 2.46 -40.11 36.24
C GLY A 3 3.05 -39.50 34.98
N THR A 4 2.37 -39.67 33.88
CA THR A 4 2.65 -39.01 32.61
C THR A 4 1.72 -37.81 32.45
N ASP A 5 2.10 -36.67 32.95
CA ASP A 5 1.55 -35.40 32.53
C ASP A 5 2.14 -35.03 31.17
N GLY A 6 1.53 -35.54 30.12
CA GLY A 6 1.84 -35.17 28.73
C GLY A 6 1.02 -33.97 28.27
N GLY A 7 1.37 -32.78 28.72
CA GLY A 7 0.86 -31.53 28.13
C GLY A 7 1.32 -31.41 26.67
N CYS A 8 0.49 -31.87 25.72
CA CYS A 8 0.73 -31.73 24.28
C CYS A 8 0.56 -30.25 23.85
N GLY A 9 1.64 -29.47 23.95
CA GLY A 9 1.69 -28.10 23.48
C GLY A 9 1.66 -28.07 21.94
N LEU A 10 0.65 -27.43 21.35
CA LEU A 10 0.64 -27.11 19.92
C LEU A 10 1.81 -26.18 19.59
N ALA A 11 2.72 -26.58 18.73
CA ALA A 11 3.75 -25.70 18.20
C ALA A 11 3.30 -25.06 16.88
N VAL A 12 3.33 -23.75 16.78
CA VAL A 12 3.33 -23.07 15.49
C VAL A 12 4.80 -23.06 15.09
N LEU A 13 5.17 -23.91 14.14
CA LEU A 13 6.52 -23.92 13.57
C LEU A 13 6.59 -22.78 12.55
N GLU A 14 7.41 -21.78 12.82
CA GLU A 14 7.78 -20.79 11.83
C GLU A 14 8.51 -21.48 10.68
N SER A 15 8.32 -20.97 9.47
CA SER A 15 8.99 -21.50 8.27
C SER A 15 10.51 -21.54 8.46
N THR A 16 11.14 -22.65 8.15
CA THR A 16 12.53 -23.01 8.43
C THR A 16 13.62 -22.18 7.74
N GLU A 17 13.36 -20.91 7.40
CA GLU A 17 14.36 -19.98 6.86
C GLU A 17 14.13 -18.55 7.36
N SER A 18 14.19 -18.35 8.67
CA SER A 18 14.33 -17.02 9.27
C SER A 18 15.35 -17.07 10.40
N LEU A 19 16.55 -17.55 10.09
CA LEU A 19 17.72 -17.36 10.91
C LEU A 19 18.63 -16.33 10.23
N ASP A 20 18.18 -15.07 10.16
CA ASP A 20 19.01 -13.85 10.10
C ASP A 20 18.16 -12.59 9.93
N ARG A 21 17.37 -12.27 10.89
CA ARG A 21 16.87 -10.90 11.12
C ARG A 21 16.41 -10.77 12.56
N THR A 22 17.37 -10.74 13.45
CA THR A 22 17.17 -10.17 14.77
C THR A 22 17.42 -8.66 14.71
N GLU A 23 16.55 -7.93 15.37
CA GLU A 23 16.72 -6.57 15.88
C GLU A 23 16.72 -5.41 14.87
N SER A 24 15.56 -4.81 14.72
CA SER A 24 15.32 -3.36 14.80
C SER A 24 13.83 -3.07 14.59
N ALA A 25 13.07 -3.20 15.65
CA ALA A 25 11.69 -2.70 15.71
C ALA A 25 11.55 -1.82 16.94
N ASP A 26 12.12 -0.62 16.90
CA ASP A 26 11.75 0.47 17.79
C ASP A 26 11.49 1.71 16.94
N GLY A 27 10.28 2.26 17.06
CA GLY A 27 9.98 3.62 16.60
C GLY A 27 9.05 3.75 15.39
N ALA A 28 7.88 3.11 15.39
CA ALA A 28 6.77 3.58 14.58
C ALA A 28 5.63 3.94 15.54
N GLY A 29 5.28 5.23 15.56
CA GLY A 29 4.29 5.80 16.45
C GLY A 29 2.97 5.03 16.45
N ASP A 30 2.50 4.68 17.63
CA ASP A 30 1.19 4.15 17.92
C ASP A 30 0.09 5.08 17.38
N ALA A 31 -0.37 4.80 16.16
CA ALA A 31 -1.75 5.11 15.83
C ALA A 31 -2.59 4.03 16.49
N VAL A 32 -2.91 4.24 17.75
CA VAL A 32 -3.88 3.44 18.50
C VAL A 32 -5.18 3.45 17.69
N VAL A 33 -5.40 2.37 16.96
CA VAL A 33 -6.73 2.02 16.47
C VAL A 33 -7.52 1.60 17.73
N GLU A 34 -8.18 2.55 18.36
CA GLU A 34 -9.21 2.26 19.37
C GLU A 34 -10.30 1.42 18.70
N GLY A 35 -10.28 0.14 18.97
CA GLY A 35 -11.21 -0.83 18.39
C GLY A 35 -11.09 -2.21 19.02
N ALA A 36 -10.64 -2.30 20.27
CA ALA A 36 -10.92 -3.48 21.08
C ALA A 36 -12.40 -3.47 21.46
N GLY A 37 -13.27 -3.86 20.56
CA GLY A 37 -14.52 -4.49 20.95
C GLY A 37 -14.08 -5.70 21.80
N GLY A 38 -14.55 -5.78 23.07
CA GLY A 38 -14.06 -6.77 24.01
C GLY A 38 -14.02 -8.16 23.38
N ALA A 39 -13.08 -9.00 23.76
CA ALA A 39 -12.84 -10.32 23.15
C ALA A 39 -14.11 -11.17 22.98
N GLU A 40 -15.12 -10.94 23.82
CA GLU A 40 -16.43 -11.63 23.76
C GLU A 40 -17.27 -11.30 22.52
N GLY A 41 -17.08 -10.14 21.89
CA GLY A 41 -17.79 -9.75 20.66
C GLY A 41 -17.11 -10.20 19.36
N ALA A 42 -15.92 -10.79 19.45
CA ALA A 42 -15.16 -11.23 18.29
C ALA A 42 -15.79 -12.45 17.60
N HIS A 43 -15.79 -12.47 16.30
CA HIS A 43 -16.20 -13.60 15.44
C HIS A 43 -15.00 -14.14 14.67
N PRO A 44 -14.17 -14.99 15.29
CA PRO A 44 -12.93 -15.48 14.71
C PRO A 44 -13.17 -16.26 13.41
N MET A 45 -12.33 -15.98 12.43
CA MET A 45 -12.38 -16.61 11.11
C MET A 45 -10.96 -16.91 10.63
N VAL A 46 -10.69 -18.15 10.22
CA VAL A 46 -9.45 -18.41 9.48
C VAL A 46 -9.50 -17.62 8.18
N LYS A 47 -8.46 -16.84 7.92
CA LYS A 47 -8.39 -15.96 6.74
C LYS A 47 -8.73 -16.72 5.46
N PRO A 48 -9.79 -16.36 4.73
CA PRO A 48 -10.25 -17.12 3.57
C PRO A 48 -9.21 -17.18 2.43
N ALA A 49 -8.31 -16.20 2.36
CA ALA A 49 -7.23 -16.16 1.39
C ALA A 49 -6.15 -17.23 1.62
N LEU A 50 -6.05 -17.76 2.84
CA LEU A 50 -5.06 -18.78 3.20
C LEU A 50 -5.60 -20.18 2.92
N ARG A 51 -5.11 -20.84 1.87
CA ARG A 51 -5.48 -22.22 1.54
C ARG A 51 -4.98 -23.15 2.63
N ARG A 52 -5.81 -24.19 2.96
CA ARG A 52 -5.49 -25.24 3.92
C ARG A 52 -4.95 -26.47 3.20
N ALA A 53 -3.88 -27.07 3.74
CA ALA A 53 -3.34 -28.35 3.28
C ALA A 53 -2.71 -29.12 4.44
N TRP A 54 -2.93 -30.44 4.49
CA TRP A 54 -2.27 -31.32 5.43
C TRP A 54 -0.87 -31.68 4.94
N ARG A 55 0.15 -31.41 5.73
CA ARG A 55 1.53 -31.85 5.46
C ARG A 55 1.76 -33.28 5.92
N HIS A 56 1.16 -33.60 7.07
CA HIS A 56 1.15 -34.91 7.72
C HIS A 56 -0.22 -35.12 8.37
N ARG A 57 -0.42 -36.29 9.03
CA ARG A 57 -1.69 -36.61 9.67
C ARG A 57 -2.15 -35.59 10.73
N ASP A 58 -1.20 -34.97 11.37
CA ASP A 58 -1.38 -34.05 12.50
C ASP A 58 -0.76 -32.67 12.28
N VAL A 59 -0.33 -32.36 11.07
CA VAL A 59 0.31 -31.07 10.74
C VAL A 59 -0.41 -30.40 9.59
N LEU A 60 -1.02 -29.25 9.88
CA LEU A 60 -1.78 -28.43 8.95
C LEU A 60 -0.95 -27.23 8.49
N GLN A 61 -0.94 -26.93 7.22
CA GLN A 61 -0.41 -25.69 6.66
C GLN A 61 -1.56 -24.77 6.23
N LEU A 62 -1.45 -23.50 6.57
CA LEU A 62 -2.31 -22.39 6.14
C LEU A 62 -1.49 -21.46 5.27
N GLY A 63 -1.92 -21.26 4.02
CA GLY A 63 -1.20 -20.48 3.00
C GLY A 63 -0.30 -21.34 2.10
N MET A 64 -0.18 -20.90 0.83
CA MET A 64 0.61 -21.59 -0.19
C MET A 64 1.96 -20.93 -0.42
N THR A 65 2.00 -19.59 -0.33
CA THR A 65 3.20 -18.82 -0.66
C THR A 65 4.18 -18.80 0.51
N ARG A 66 5.47 -18.88 0.22
CA ARG A 66 6.54 -18.88 1.23
C ARG A 66 6.44 -17.68 2.19
N ALA A 67 6.05 -16.51 1.69
CA ALA A 67 5.94 -15.29 2.50
C ALA A 67 4.84 -15.35 3.56
N HIS A 68 3.76 -16.10 3.31
CA HIS A 68 2.55 -16.06 4.15
C HIS A 68 2.14 -17.42 4.72
N ALA A 69 2.82 -18.51 4.34
CA ALA A 69 2.51 -19.84 4.86
C ALA A 69 2.84 -19.93 6.35
N ARG A 70 1.93 -20.56 7.11
CA ARG A 70 2.10 -20.89 8.53
C ARG A 70 1.78 -22.37 8.74
N VAL A 71 2.54 -23.03 9.60
CA VAL A 71 2.37 -24.43 9.93
C VAL A 71 1.86 -24.55 11.35
N VAL A 72 0.79 -25.34 11.52
CA VAL A 72 0.13 -25.57 12.80
C VAL A 72 0.16 -27.05 13.10
N GLY A 73 0.68 -27.43 14.26
CA GLY A 73 0.77 -28.82 14.70
C GLY A 73 1.21 -28.93 16.16
N PRO A 74 1.00 -30.10 16.79
CA PRO A 74 0.15 -31.19 16.33
C PRO A 74 -1.34 -30.82 16.39
N VAL A 75 -2.12 -31.32 15.43
CA VAL A 75 -3.57 -31.10 15.30
C VAL A 75 -4.29 -32.45 15.35
N ASP A 76 -4.96 -32.75 16.47
CA ASP A 76 -5.80 -33.91 16.60
C ASP A 76 -7.19 -33.72 15.94
N THR A 77 -8.01 -34.75 15.92
CA THR A 77 -9.33 -34.68 15.29
C THR A 77 -10.25 -33.63 15.89
N ALA A 78 -10.25 -33.44 17.22
CA ALA A 78 -11.07 -32.47 17.90
C ALA A 78 -10.60 -31.03 17.55
N THR A 79 -9.29 -30.79 17.59
CA THR A 79 -8.70 -29.52 17.16
C THR A 79 -8.97 -29.23 15.69
N ALA A 80 -8.87 -30.24 14.80
CA ALA A 80 -9.18 -30.08 13.37
C ALA A 80 -10.63 -29.69 13.14
N SER A 81 -11.56 -30.32 13.88
CA SER A 81 -13.00 -30.03 13.85
C SER A 81 -13.25 -28.60 14.35
N PHE A 82 -12.65 -28.22 15.47
CA PHE A 82 -12.73 -26.86 16.00
C PHE A 82 -12.21 -25.79 15.01
N LEU A 83 -11.07 -26.04 14.35
CA LEU A 83 -10.56 -25.14 13.31
C LEU A 83 -11.55 -24.98 12.13
N GLY A 84 -12.41 -25.97 11.89
CA GLY A 84 -13.49 -25.88 10.92
C GLY A 84 -14.61 -24.92 11.31
N LEU A 85 -14.80 -24.68 12.61
CA LEU A 85 -15.82 -23.76 13.13
C LEU A 85 -15.38 -22.29 13.11
N LEU A 86 -14.09 -22.03 12.90
CA LEU A 86 -13.55 -20.69 12.78
C LEU A 86 -13.83 -20.10 11.39
N ASP A 87 -15.11 -19.89 11.10
CA ASP A 87 -15.65 -19.38 9.83
C ASP A 87 -16.23 -17.96 9.93
N GLY A 88 -16.16 -17.34 11.13
CA GLY A 88 -16.68 -16.02 11.40
C GLY A 88 -18.17 -15.95 11.70
N THR A 89 -18.89 -17.08 11.65
CA THR A 89 -20.32 -17.13 11.94
C THR A 89 -20.60 -17.18 13.44
N ARG A 90 -19.63 -17.64 14.25
CA ARG A 90 -19.77 -17.90 15.69
C ARG A 90 -18.92 -16.92 16.49
N GLY A 91 -19.50 -16.36 17.57
CA GLY A 91 -18.76 -15.61 18.58
C GLY A 91 -18.01 -16.54 19.56
N LEU A 92 -17.03 -16.00 20.27
CA LEU A 92 -16.22 -16.76 21.24
C LEU A 92 -17.04 -17.56 22.26
N PRO A 93 -18.15 -17.04 22.85
CA PRO A 93 -18.94 -17.82 23.80
C PRO A 93 -19.49 -19.11 23.20
N LEU A 94 -20.01 -19.07 21.97
CA LEU A 94 -20.50 -20.24 21.27
C LEU A 94 -19.36 -21.20 20.87
N LEU A 95 -18.23 -20.67 20.43
CA LEU A 95 -17.05 -21.49 20.12
C LEU A 95 -16.52 -22.26 21.34
N ARG A 96 -16.56 -21.65 22.55
CA ARG A 96 -16.21 -22.35 23.79
C ARG A 96 -17.17 -23.51 24.08
N ALA A 97 -18.49 -23.28 23.92
CA ALA A 97 -19.49 -24.33 24.10
C ALA A 97 -19.30 -25.49 23.12
N GLU A 98 -19.07 -25.21 21.84
CA GLU A 98 -18.80 -26.20 20.82
C GLU A 98 -17.51 -26.99 21.10
N ALA A 99 -16.44 -26.30 21.53
CA ALA A 99 -15.17 -26.92 21.92
C ALA A 99 -15.36 -27.92 23.08
N ALA A 100 -16.12 -27.54 24.11
CA ALA A 100 -16.47 -28.44 25.22
C ALA A 100 -17.28 -29.65 24.73
N ALA A 101 -18.26 -29.47 23.86
CA ALA A 101 -19.03 -30.53 23.26
C ALA A 101 -18.17 -31.52 22.41
N MET A 102 -17.06 -31.04 21.83
CA MET A 102 -16.07 -31.87 21.13
C MET A 102 -15.05 -32.54 22.05
N GLY A 103 -15.15 -32.35 23.37
CA GLY A 103 -14.22 -32.89 24.35
C GLY A 103 -12.87 -32.17 24.44
N LEU A 104 -12.77 -30.95 23.95
CA LEU A 104 -11.58 -30.13 24.15
C LEU A 104 -11.52 -29.67 25.63
N PRO A 105 -10.33 -29.67 26.27
CA PRO A 105 -10.15 -29.22 27.63
C PRO A 105 -10.58 -27.75 27.80
N GLU A 106 -11.01 -27.40 29.01
CA GLU A 106 -11.35 -26.02 29.36
C GLU A 106 -10.21 -25.05 29.05
N GLY A 107 -10.52 -23.87 28.50
CA GLY A 107 -9.54 -22.89 28.06
C GLY A 107 -8.83 -23.22 26.75
N ARG A 108 -8.99 -24.41 26.19
CA ARG A 108 -8.28 -24.82 24.95
C ARG A 108 -8.74 -24.02 23.73
N ALA A 109 -10.03 -23.69 23.64
CA ALA A 109 -10.59 -22.87 22.57
C ALA A 109 -9.94 -21.48 22.55
N ASP A 110 -9.85 -20.82 23.69
CA ASP A 110 -9.23 -19.49 23.80
C ASP A 110 -7.74 -19.52 23.46
N ALA A 111 -7.03 -20.51 23.99
CA ALA A 111 -5.60 -20.70 23.70
C ALA A 111 -5.34 -20.93 22.19
N LEU A 112 -6.21 -21.68 21.51
CA LEU A 112 -6.12 -21.91 20.06
C LEU A 112 -6.36 -20.61 19.30
N VAL A 113 -7.44 -19.89 19.61
CA VAL A 113 -7.77 -18.61 18.96
C VAL A 113 -6.65 -17.60 19.17
N GLU A 114 -6.13 -17.46 20.38
CA GLU A 114 -5.03 -16.54 20.67
C GLU A 114 -3.75 -16.89 19.88
N ARG A 115 -3.37 -18.18 19.84
CA ARG A 115 -2.19 -18.64 19.08
C ARG A 115 -2.31 -18.39 17.59
N LEU A 116 -3.48 -18.71 17.02
CA LEU A 116 -3.75 -18.48 15.60
C LEU A 116 -3.82 -16.98 15.27
N SER A 117 -4.33 -16.15 16.18
CA SER A 117 -4.30 -14.69 16.04
C SER A 117 -2.87 -14.18 16.04
N ARG A 118 -2.03 -14.61 17.01
CA ARG A 118 -0.61 -14.24 17.04
C ARG A 118 0.16 -14.73 15.81
N ALA A 119 -0.20 -15.88 15.26
CA ALA A 119 0.36 -16.39 14.01
C ALA A 119 -0.12 -15.62 12.77
N GLY A 120 -1.07 -14.70 12.92
CA GLY A 120 -1.58 -13.87 11.84
C GLY A 120 -2.48 -14.61 10.84
N VAL A 121 -3.04 -15.78 11.22
CA VAL A 121 -3.89 -16.59 10.33
C VAL A 121 -5.39 -16.44 10.61
N LEU A 122 -5.77 -15.71 11.67
CA LEU A 122 -7.16 -15.37 11.95
C LEU A 122 -7.48 -13.93 11.52
N ASP A 123 -8.74 -13.75 11.16
CA ASP A 123 -9.40 -12.47 11.01
C ASP A 123 -10.63 -12.41 11.93
N ASP A 124 -11.27 -11.26 12.04
CA ASP A 124 -12.54 -11.07 12.73
C ASP A 124 -13.61 -10.62 11.74
N ALA A 125 -14.63 -11.46 11.53
CA ALA A 125 -15.72 -11.17 10.61
C ALA A 125 -16.53 -9.93 10.98
N ARG A 126 -16.52 -9.52 12.26
CA ARG A 126 -17.16 -8.30 12.76
C ARG A 126 -16.18 -7.17 13.09
N GLY A 127 -14.89 -7.38 12.87
CA GLY A 127 -13.83 -6.42 13.13
C GLY A 127 -13.90 -5.14 12.31
N GLY A 128 -12.93 -4.24 12.52
CA GLY A 128 -12.85 -2.96 11.79
C GLY A 128 -13.69 -1.82 12.38
N GLY A 129 -14.25 -2.00 13.56
CA GLY A 129 -14.97 -0.95 14.29
C GLY A 129 -16.17 -0.36 13.56
N ARG A 130 -16.53 0.89 13.90
CA ARG A 130 -17.67 1.61 13.30
C ARG A 130 -17.51 1.80 11.79
N GLY A 131 -16.30 2.10 11.31
CA GLY A 131 -16.02 2.25 9.87
C GLY A 131 -16.23 0.97 9.10
N GLY A 132 -15.76 -0.17 9.65
CA GLY A 132 -15.98 -1.48 9.08
C GLY A 132 -17.46 -1.88 9.04
N ALA A 133 -18.22 -1.57 10.10
CA ALA A 133 -19.66 -1.80 10.12
C ALA A 133 -20.39 -0.98 9.04
N ALA A 134 -20.02 0.30 8.87
CA ALA A 134 -20.57 1.15 7.81
C ALA A 134 -20.19 0.67 6.40
N LEU A 135 -18.99 0.07 6.23
CA LEU A 135 -18.60 -0.52 4.95
C LEU A 135 -19.40 -1.80 4.67
N ARG A 136 -19.61 -2.66 5.67
CA ARG A 136 -20.43 -3.89 5.52
C ARG A 136 -21.85 -3.60 5.10
N SER A 137 -22.44 -2.49 5.55
CA SER A 137 -23.80 -2.10 5.13
C SER A 137 -23.92 -1.72 3.64
N ARG A 138 -22.79 -1.54 2.95
CA ARG A 138 -22.72 -1.18 1.51
C ARG A 138 -22.46 -2.41 0.64
N GLY A 139 -23.31 -3.44 0.73
CA GLY A 139 -23.13 -4.76 0.14
C GLY A 139 -22.47 -4.81 -1.25
N PRO A 140 -23.03 -4.17 -2.30
CA PRO A 140 -22.45 -4.24 -3.66
C PRO A 140 -21.03 -3.66 -3.77
N ALA A 141 -20.72 -2.62 -2.99
CA ALA A 141 -19.39 -2.04 -2.94
C ALA A 141 -18.40 -2.95 -2.23
N LEU A 142 -18.84 -3.60 -1.15
CA LEU A 142 -18.05 -4.57 -0.42
C LEU A 142 -17.68 -5.77 -1.30
N GLU A 143 -18.63 -6.27 -2.11
CA GLU A 143 -18.37 -7.37 -3.04
C GLU A 143 -17.25 -7.04 -4.03
N ARG A 144 -17.20 -5.82 -4.55
CA ARG A 144 -16.13 -5.38 -5.44
C ARG A 144 -14.76 -5.28 -4.74
N LEU A 145 -14.75 -4.99 -3.44
CA LEU A 145 -13.53 -4.85 -2.62
C LEU A 145 -13.10 -6.16 -1.93
N ARG A 146 -13.84 -7.26 -2.08
CA ARG A 146 -13.51 -8.54 -1.43
C ARG A 146 -12.08 -9.04 -1.73
N PRO A 147 -11.58 -9.00 -2.97
CA PRO A 147 -10.19 -9.41 -3.25
C PRO A 147 -9.16 -8.54 -2.55
N ASP A 148 -9.41 -7.20 -2.49
CA ASP A 148 -8.53 -6.27 -1.80
C ASP A 148 -8.53 -6.50 -0.28
N LEU A 149 -9.69 -6.72 0.31
CA LEU A 149 -9.83 -7.09 1.73
C LEU A 149 -9.13 -8.41 2.04
N ALA A 150 -9.27 -9.41 1.17
CA ALA A 150 -8.57 -10.68 1.33
C ALA A 150 -7.04 -10.50 1.32
N SER A 151 -6.52 -9.68 0.41
CA SER A 151 -5.09 -9.34 0.36
C SER A 151 -4.65 -8.56 1.61
N LEU A 152 -5.41 -7.54 2.01
CA LEU A 152 -5.14 -6.77 3.22
C LEU A 152 -5.12 -7.65 4.48
N SER A 153 -6.04 -8.61 4.59
CA SER A 153 -6.08 -9.51 5.74
C SER A 153 -4.83 -10.39 5.85
N VAL A 154 -4.20 -10.72 4.73
CA VAL A 154 -2.93 -11.47 4.71
C VAL A 154 -1.75 -10.58 5.07
N LEU A 155 -1.73 -9.34 4.56
CA LEU A 155 -0.65 -8.38 4.79
C LEU A 155 -0.65 -7.82 6.22
N HIS A 156 -1.83 -7.67 6.83
CA HIS A 156 -2.00 -7.13 8.17
C HIS A 156 -2.48 -8.24 9.12
N PRO A 157 -1.61 -8.74 10.02
CA PRO A 157 -1.89 -9.94 10.80
C PRO A 157 -3.02 -9.78 11.82
N ALA A 158 -3.24 -8.58 12.36
CA ALA A 158 -4.23 -8.35 13.41
C ALA A 158 -5.67 -8.61 12.91
N PRO A 159 -6.50 -9.38 13.67
CA PRO A 159 -7.90 -9.63 13.30
C PRO A 159 -8.71 -8.33 13.16
N GLY A 160 -9.49 -8.23 12.09
CA GLY A 160 -10.29 -7.04 11.78
C GLY A 160 -9.52 -5.87 11.16
N ALA A 161 -8.18 -5.92 11.09
CA ALA A 161 -7.36 -4.83 10.57
C ALA A 161 -7.68 -4.52 9.10
N ALA A 162 -7.88 -5.53 8.26
CA ALA A 162 -8.20 -5.33 6.85
C ALA A 162 -9.44 -4.45 6.63
N MET A 163 -10.49 -4.73 7.36
CA MET A 163 -11.73 -3.96 7.28
C MET A 163 -11.56 -2.53 7.82
N GLY A 164 -10.80 -2.36 8.91
CA GLY A 164 -10.47 -1.06 9.48
C GLY A 164 -9.63 -0.20 8.51
N LEU A 165 -8.61 -0.78 7.90
CA LEU A 165 -7.76 -0.11 6.91
C LEU A 165 -8.55 0.29 5.67
N MET A 166 -9.41 -0.59 5.15
CA MET A 166 -10.27 -0.27 4.02
C MET A 166 -11.22 0.89 4.35
N ALA A 167 -11.81 0.90 5.54
CA ALA A 167 -12.63 2.01 6.02
C ALA A 167 -11.80 3.30 6.14
N ALA A 168 -10.57 3.22 6.65
CA ALA A 168 -9.66 4.35 6.73
C ALA A 168 -9.29 4.90 5.34
N ARG A 169 -9.01 4.03 4.36
CA ARG A 169 -8.76 4.44 2.97
C ARG A 169 -9.93 5.26 2.40
N GLN A 170 -11.18 4.89 2.72
CA GLN A 170 -12.36 5.63 2.26
C GLN A 170 -12.47 7.04 2.84
N ALA A 171 -11.81 7.32 3.95
CA ALA A 171 -11.72 8.66 4.53
C ALA A 171 -10.54 9.49 3.96
N ARG A 172 -9.62 8.87 3.21
CA ARG A 172 -8.42 9.54 2.69
C ARG A 172 -8.72 10.31 1.41
N ARG A 173 -8.01 11.43 1.25
CA ARG A 173 -7.99 12.25 0.04
C ARG A 173 -6.59 12.24 -0.56
N VAL A 174 -6.50 11.89 -1.85
CA VAL A 174 -5.27 11.86 -2.64
C VAL A 174 -5.42 12.78 -3.84
N GLN A 175 -4.38 13.53 -4.19
CA GLN A 175 -4.34 14.34 -5.39
C GLN A 175 -3.33 13.75 -6.38
N VAL A 176 -3.72 13.61 -7.65
CA VAL A 176 -2.83 13.23 -8.75
C VAL A 176 -2.63 14.42 -9.66
N ARG A 177 -1.39 14.86 -9.83
CA ARG A 177 -0.98 15.95 -10.72
C ARG A 177 -0.34 15.38 -11.99
N GLY A 178 -1.06 15.48 -13.10
CA GLY A 178 -0.77 14.82 -14.37
C GLY A 178 -1.75 13.69 -14.66
N ALA A 179 -2.33 13.68 -15.85
CA ALA A 179 -3.35 12.72 -16.28
C ALA A 179 -3.06 12.15 -17.68
N GLY A 180 -1.79 11.95 -18.00
CA GLY A 180 -1.37 11.12 -19.12
C GLY A 180 -1.55 9.64 -18.78
N ARG A 181 -0.95 8.77 -19.59
CA ARG A 181 -1.08 7.30 -19.50
C ARG A 181 -0.87 6.73 -18.11
N VAL A 182 0.18 7.18 -17.41
CA VAL A 182 0.48 6.76 -16.04
C VAL A 182 -0.44 7.43 -15.02
N GLY A 183 -0.54 8.76 -15.04
CA GLY A 183 -1.27 9.50 -14.00
C GLY A 183 -2.77 9.21 -13.97
N ALA A 184 -3.41 9.08 -15.13
CA ALA A 184 -4.82 8.71 -15.21
C ALA A 184 -5.07 7.29 -14.69
N ALA A 185 -4.16 6.33 -15.01
CA ALA A 185 -4.23 4.97 -14.50
C ALA A 185 -4.02 4.94 -12.98
N VAL A 186 -3.03 5.66 -12.44
CA VAL A 186 -2.82 5.79 -10.99
C VAL A 186 -4.08 6.31 -10.30
N ALA A 187 -4.69 7.38 -10.84
CA ALA A 187 -5.88 7.97 -10.24
C ALA A 187 -7.07 7.01 -10.22
N ALA A 188 -7.32 6.31 -11.33
CA ALA A 188 -8.40 5.33 -11.43
C ALA A 188 -8.16 4.12 -10.51
N LEU A 189 -6.93 3.58 -10.46
CA LEU A 189 -6.58 2.45 -9.61
C LEU A 189 -6.68 2.81 -8.12
N LEU A 190 -6.21 3.98 -7.68
CA LEU A 190 -6.40 4.43 -6.29
C LEU A 190 -7.88 4.45 -5.89
N SER A 191 -8.73 4.94 -6.79
CA SER A 191 -10.19 4.93 -6.58
C SER A 191 -10.74 3.51 -6.51
N ALA A 192 -10.34 2.62 -7.43
CA ALA A 192 -10.75 1.23 -7.46
C ALA A 192 -10.36 0.47 -6.18
N CYS A 193 -9.17 0.75 -5.62
CA CYS A 193 -8.66 0.17 -4.38
C CYS A 193 -9.27 0.81 -3.10
N GLY A 194 -10.34 1.61 -3.22
CA GLY A 194 -11.11 2.10 -2.10
C GLY A 194 -10.64 3.43 -1.50
N VAL A 195 -9.70 4.15 -2.13
CA VAL A 195 -9.35 5.52 -1.70
C VAL A 195 -10.57 6.43 -1.86
N GLY A 196 -10.95 7.03 -0.74
CA GLY A 196 -12.19 7.77 -0.65
C GLY A 196 -12.27 8.94 -1.61
N GLN A 197 -11.29 9.83 -1.74
CA GLN A 197 -11.30 10.95 -2.68
C GLN A 197 -10.01 10.99 -3.49
N VAL A 198 -10.13 10.97 -4.81
CA VAL A 198 -9.01 11.12 -5.74
C VAL A 198 -9.28 12.33 -6.63
N ASP A 199 -8.53 13.39 -6.40
CA ASP A 199 -8.59 14.61 -7.19
C ASP A 199 -7.55 14.53 -8.31
N VAL A 200 -7.91 14.94 -9.51
CA VAL A 200 -6.98 14.99 -10.65
C VAL A 200 -6.82 16.41 -11.15
N LEU A 201 -5.57 16.85 -11.25
CA LEU A 201 -5.18 18.14 -11.81
C LEU A 201 -4.31 17.92 -13.04
N ASP A 202 -4.77 18.40 -14.19
CA ASP A 202 -4.02 18.43 -15.44
C ASP A 202 -4.56 19.57 -16.32
N GLY A 203 -3.75 20.05 -17.24
CA GLY A 203 -4.12 20.97 -18.29
C GLY A 203 -4.19 20.28 -19.66
N GLY A 204 -4.75 20.96 -20.65
CA GLY A 204 -4.82 20.49 -22.02
C GLY A 204 -5.90 19.42 -22.28
N TYR A 205 -5.74 18.73 -23.41
CA TYR A 205 -6.74 17.80 -23.93
C TYR A 205 -6.15 16.40 -24.02
N VAL A 206 -7.04 15.39 -23.99
CA VAL A 206 -6.67 13.99 -24.18
C VAL A 206 -6.19 13.79 -25.62
N GLU A 207 -4.96 13.31 -25.76
CA GLU A 207 -4.36 12.94 -27.02
C GLU A 207 -4.44 11.42 -27.22
N PRO A 208 -4.39 10.90 -28.48
CA PRO A 208 -4.53 9.47 -28.73
C PRO A 208 -3.55 8.61 -27.94
N TRP A 209 -2.35 9.11 -27.66
CA TRP A 209 -1.32 8.40 -26.87
C TRP A 209 -1.49 8.53 -25.35
N ASP A 210 -2.49 9.27 -24.85
CA ASP A 210 -2.87 9.26 -23.42
C ASP A 210 -3.80 8.08 -23.07
N VAL A 211 -4.41 7.46 -24.08
CA VAL A 211 -5.33 6.33 -23.92
C VAL A 211 -4.65 5.16 -23.23
N SER A 212 -5.32 4.59 -22.23
CA SER A 212 -4.84 3.39 -21.54
C SER A 212 -6.00 2.57 -20.95
N PRO A 213 -5.90 1.23 -20.86
CA PRO A 213 -6.97 0.37 -20.36
C PRO A 213 -7.40 0.68 -18.92
N CYS A 214 -6.43 1.08 -18.06
CA CYS A 214 -6.69 1.42 -16.66
C CYS A 214 -6.87 2.92 -16.41
N GLY A 215 -6.87 3.75 -17.46
CA GLY A 215 -6.94 5.20 -17.36
C GLY A 215 -8.08 5.79 -18.20
N VAL A 216 -7.70 6.64 -19.14
CA VAL A 216 -8.66 7.31 -20.04
C VAL A 216 -8.93 6.44 -21.27
N GLY A 217 -10.19 6.20 -21.60
CA GLY A 217 -10.59 5.44 -22.79
C GLY A 217 -10.45 6.24 -24.10
N ALA A 218 -10.38 5.54 -25.23
CA ALA A 218 -10.18 6.13 -26.54
C ALA A 218 -11.31 7.06 -26.99
N GLU A 219 -12.53 6.82 -26.52
CA GLU A 219 -13.72 7.61 -26.79
C GLU A 219 -13.66 9.02 -26.20
N ARG A 220 -12.65 9.30 -25.36
CA ARG A 220 -12.47 10.60 -24.69
C ARG A 220 -11.36 11.45 -25.33
N THR A 221 -10.82 11.00 -26.46
CA THR A 221 -9.80 11.78 -27.20
C THR A 221 -10.41 13.15 -27.58
N GLY A 222 -9.68 14.23 -27.29
CA GLY A 222 -10.13 15.61 -27.48
C GLY A 222 -10.92 16.20 -26.32
N GLU A 223 -11.33 15.44 -25.28
CA GLU A 223 -11.89 15.99 -24.05
C GLU A 223 -10.79 16.69 -23.21
N ARG A 224 -11.19 17.57 -22.31
CA ARG A 224 -10.26 18.09 -21.30
C ARG A 224 -9.70 16.94 -20.47
N ARG A 225 -8.36 16.87 -20.36
CA ARG A 225 -7.66 15.72 -19.76
C ARG A 225 -8.02 15.52 -18.28
N ASP A 226 -8.11 16.61 -17.52
CA ASP A 226 -8.56 16.55 -16.12
C ASP A 226 -10.00 16.05 -15.97
N ALA A 227 -10.89 16.44 -16.87
CA ALA A 227 -12.30 16.02 -16.84
C ALA A 227 -12.46 14.54 -17.20
N ALA A 228 -11.74 14.07 -18.24
CA ALA A 228 -11.73 12.67 -18.66
C ALA A 228 -11.18 11.76 -17.54
N ALA A 229 -10.04 12.14 -16.93
CA ALA A 229 -9.45 11.36 -15.83
C ALA A 229 -10.33 11.33 -14.57
N ARG A 230 -10.99 12.45 -14.20
CA ARG A 230 -11.98 12.45 -13.11
C ARG A 230 -13.18 11.55 -13.39
N ARG A 231 -13.53 11.36 -14.67
CA ARG A 231 -14.57 10.41 -15.06
C ARG A 231 -14.11 8.99 -14.88
N ALA A 232 -12.89 8.64 -15.32
CA ALA A 232 -12.28 7.34 -15.09
C ALA A 232 -12.20 7.00 -13.59
N VAL A 233 -11.83 7.95 -12.74
CA VAL A 233 -11.84 7.82 -11.27
C VAL A 233 -13.23 7.45 -10.74
N ARG A 234 -14.30 8.12 -11.24
CA ARG A 234 -15.67 7.83 -10.80
C ARG A 234 -16.17 6.47 -11.27
N GLU A 235 -15.82 6.08 -12.48
CA GLU A 235 -16.19 4.79 -13.07
C GLU A 235 -15.49 3.63 -12.39
N ALA A 236 -14.24 3.84 -11.96
CA ALA A 236 -13.46 2.86 -11.21
C ALA A 236 -13.92 2.71 -9.74
N ALA A 237 -14.55 3.73 -9.15
CA ALA A 237 -14.93 3.73 -7.74
C ALA A 237 -15.83 2.54 -7.38
N PRO A 238 -15.52 1.76 -6.34
CA PRO A 238 -16.39 0.68 -5.87
C PRO A 238 -17.68 1.21 -5.25
N VAL A 239 -17.63 2.40 -4.66
CA VAL A 239 -18.78 3.12 -4.10
C VAL A 239 -19.05 4.33 -4.97
N PRO A 240 -20.20 4.38 -5.68
CA PRO A 240 -20.60 5.57 -6.40
C PRO A 240 -20.68 6.76 -5.44
N ARG A 241 -19.99 7.83 -5.76
CA ARG A 241 -20.10 9.06 -4.98
C ARG A 241 -21.29 9.89 -5.44
N PRO A 242 -22.03 10.52 -4.51
CA PRO A 242 -22.96 11.56 -4.86
C PRO A 242 -22.23 12.63 -5.68
N ARG A 243 -22.84 13.08 -6.76
CA ARG A 243 -22.36 14.26 -7.48
C ARG A 243 -22.53 15.46 -6.54
N THR A 244 -21.48 15.85 -5.84
CA THR A 244 -21.49 17.16 -5.18
C THR A 244 -21.64 18.20 -6.27
N ARG A 245 -22.78 18.88 -6.26
CA ARG A 245 -23.05 19.96 -7.20
C ARG A 245 -21.99 21.03 -6.97
N ALA A 246 -21.17 21.28 -7.98
CA ALA A 246 -20.19 22.37 -7.99
C ALA A 246 -20.85 23.77 -7.82
N ARG A 247 -22.16 23.81 -7.75
CA ARG A 247 -22.99 25.01 -7.71
C ARG A 247 -23.16 25.61 -6.31
N GLU A 248 -22.96 24.82 -5.25
CA GLU A 248 -23.15 25.30 -3.86
C GLU A 248 -21.93 26.06 -3.31
N ARG A 249 -20.84 26.16 -4.07
CA ARG A 249 -19.65 26.95 -3.69
C ARG A 249 -19.73 28.43 -4.08
N ALA A 250 -20.73 28.81 -4.86
CA ALA A 250 -20.89 30.20 -5.32
C ALA A 250 -21.66 31.11 -4.34
N ASP A 251 -22.44 30.53 -3.43
CA ASP A 251 -23.45 31.30 -2.67
C ASP A 251 -23.08 31.53 -1.20
N GLY A 252 -21.87 31.22 -0.75
CA GLY A 252 -21.34 31.66 0.56
C GLY A 252 -22.12 31.31 1.83
N SER A 253 -23.19 30.54 1.72
CA SER A 253 -24.11 30.21 2.82
C SER A 253 -24.37 28.71 2.95
N GLY A 254 -23.36 27.95 3.28
CA GLY A 254 -23.50 26.56 3.64
C GLY A 254 -22.29 26.18 4.49
N ALA A 255 -22.51 25.58 5.67
CA ALA A 255 -21.47 24.91 6.41
C ALA A 255 -20.88 23.82 5.50
N GLY A 256 -19.92 24.21 4.65
CA GLY A 256 -19.25 23.34 3.70
C GLY A 256 -18.58 22.24 4.49
N GLU A 257 -19.02 21.01 4.29
CA GLU A 257 -18.30 19.81 4.73
C GLU A 257 -16.85 19.98 4.28
N PHE A 258 -15.95 20.31 5.20
CA PHE A 258 -14.55 20.57 4.92
C PHE A 258 -13.99 19.33 4.25
N ALA A 259 -13.51 19.47 3.00
CA ALA A 259 -12.85 18.38 2.31
C ALA A 259 -11.68 17.87 3.19
N PRO A 260 -11.52 16.55 3.35
CA PRO A 260 -10.43 16.00 4.16
C PRO A 260 -9.08 16.57 3.72
N PRO A 261 -8.12 16.75 4.63
CA PRO A 261 -6.78 17.18 4.25
C PRO A 261 -6.16 16.19 3.26
N LEU A 262 -5.29 16.68 2.40
CA LEU A 262 -4.56 15.81 1.48
C LEU A 262 -3.65 14.87 2.26
N ALA A 263 -3.88 13.57 2.13
CA ALA A 263 -3.04 12.54 2.71
C ALA A 263 -1.79 12.25 1.86
N LEU A 264 -1.90 12.44 0.54
CA LEU A 264 -0.82 12.21 -0.42
C LEU A 264 -1.06 13.00 -1.70
N THR A 265 0.02 13.53 -2.30
CA THR A 265 0.02 14.03 -3.68
C THR A 265 0.89 13.12 -4.54
N VAL A 266 0.39 12.69 -5.70
CA VAL A 266 1.17 11.96 -6.70
C VAL A 266 1.48 12.88 -7.88
N PHE A 267 2.75 13.09 -8.15
CA PHE A 267 3.23 13.82 -9.33
C PHE A 267 3.50 12.83 -10.47
N ALA A 268 2.68 12.86 -11.50
CA ALA A 268 2.77 11.97 -12.66
C ALA A 268 2.78 12.78 -13.98
N PRO A 269 3.83 13.59 -14.22
CA PRO A 269 3.90 14.42 -15.42
C PRO A 269 4.00 13.55 -16.69
N ARG A 270 3.49 14.07 -17.81
CA ARG A 270 3.60 13.44 -19.15
C ARG A 270 4.98 13.62 -19.77
N ASP A 271 5.68 14.68 -19.36
CA ASP A 271 6.99 15.03 -19.87
C ASP A 271 8.06 14.18 -19.22
N GLY A 272 8.78 13.39 -20.01
CA GLY A 272 9.87 12.54 -19.54
C GLY A 272 10.98 13.30 -18.82
N VAL A 273 11.26 14.53 -19.20
CA VAL A 273 12.25 15.38 -18.50
C VAL A 273 11.77 15.71 -17.08
N ALA A 274 10.47 16.02 -16.94
CA ALA A 274 9.89 16.30 -15.62
C ALA A 274 9.79 15.03 -14.74
N VAL A 275 9.69 13.84 -15.33
CA VAL A 275 9.79 12.56 -14.64
C VAL A 275 11.23 12.29 -14.19
N TRP A 276 12.19 12.46 -15.11
CA TRP A 276 13.59 12.13 -14.85
C TRP A 276 14.25 13.10 -13.89
N ALA A 277 14.06 14.40 -14.11
CA ALA A 277 14.56 15.51 -13.31
C ALA A 277 13.40 16.36 -12.79
N PRO A 278 12.66 15.88 -11.76
CA PRO A 278 11.52 16.59 -11.22
C PRO A 278 11.94 17.99 -10.72
N ASP A 279 11.11 18.98 -11.03
CA ASP A 279 11.36 20.35 -10.59
C ASP A 279 10.99 20.50 -9.11
N PRO A 280 11.93 20.86 -8.23
CA PRO A 280 11.63 21.13 -6.83
C PRO A 280 10.55 22.20 -6.64
N ALA A 281 10.47 23.18 -7.55
CA ALA A 281 9.46 24.23 -7.51
C ALA A 281 8.03 23.68 -7.63
N GLY A 282 7.83 22.61 -8.40
CA GLY A 282 6.53 21.95 -8.54
C GLY A 282 5.99 21.32 -7.26
N ALA A 283 6.87 20.95 -6.33
CA ALA A 283 6.51 20.38 -5.04
C ALA A 283 6.51 21.38 -3.88
N ARG A 284 6.82 22.67 -4.13
CA ARG A 284 6.96 23.68 -3.08
C ARG A 284 5.73 23.80 -2.19
N GLU A 285 4.55 23.77 -2.78
CA GLU A 285 3.28 23.80 -2.05
C GLU A 285 3.13 22.60 -1.12
N ALA A 286 3.40 21.38 -1.62
CA ALA A 286 3.34 20.15 -0.84
C ALA A 286 4.38 20.13 0.29
N MET A 287 5.60 20.59 0.01
CA MET A 287 6.66 20.73 1.02
C MET A 287 6.27 21.73 2.11
N ALA A 288 5.76 22.91 1.76
CA ALA A 288 5.35 23.94 2.72
C ALA A 288 4.14 23.50 3.56
N ALA A 289 3.20 22.77 2.96
CA ALA A 289 2.02 22.24 3.65
C ALA A 289 2.32 20.96 4.47
N GLY A 290 3.55 20.45 4.45
CA GLY A 290 3.88 19.16 5.08
C GLY A 290 3.19 17.96 4.43
N THR A 291 2.69 18.08 3.18
CA THR A 291 1.95 17.04 2.49
C THR A 291 2.92 16.00 1.89
N PRO A 292 2.84 14.72 2.28
CA PRO A 292 3.58 13.66 1.65
C PRO A 292 3.33 13.60 0.14
N HIS A 293 4.37 13.29 -0.64
CA HIS A 293 4.19 13.23 -2.08
C HIS A 293 5.11 12.20 -2.76
N LEU A 294 4.59 11.59 -3.83
CA LEU A 294 5.21 10.51 -4.58
C LEU A 294 5.37 10.91 -6.05
N TYR A 295 6.53 10.65 -6.63
CA TYR A 295 6.79 10.85 -8.05
C TYR A 295 6.61 9.55 -8.83
N ALA A 296 6.06 9.65 -10.06
CA ALA A 296 5.91 8.52 -10.96
C ALA A 296 5.84 8.95 -12.42
N GLY A 297 6.27 8.10 -13.33
CA GLY A 297 6.15 8.33 -14.76
C GLY A 297 7.11 7.48 -15.59
N VAL A 298 7.22 7.80 -16.86
CA VAL A 298 8.13 7.14 -17.81
C VAL A 298 8.96 8.18 -18.56
N ALA A 299 10.25 7.95 -18.64
CA ALA A 299 11.19 8.74 -19.43
C ALA A 299 12.02 7.80 -20.31
N GLU A 300 12.01 7.99 -21.63
CA GLU A 300 12.86 7.25 -22.58
C GLU A 300 12.84 5.72 -22.35
N ALA A 301 11.63 5.12 -22.32
CA ALA A 301 11.41 3.69 -22.05
C ALA A 301 11.94 3.23 -20.66
N THR A 302 12.14 4.17 -19.74
CA THR A 302 12.50 3.89 -18.33
C THR A 302 11.35 4.32 -17.43
N GLY A 303 10.78 3.35 -16.74
CA GLY A 303 9.78 3.60 -15.69
C GLY A 303 10.44 4.14 -14.44
N VAL A 304 9.77 5.10 -13.80
CA VAL A 304 10.25 5.74 -12.58
C VAL A 304 9.14 5.73 -11.54
N VAL A 305 9.45 5.22 -10.34
CA VAL A 305 8.58 5.32 -9.16
C VAL A 305 9.39 5.83 -7.98
N GLY A 306 8.91 6.86 -7.33
CA GLY A 306 9.63 7.52 -6.23
C GLY A 306 10.45 8.76 -6.66
N PRO A 307 10.98 9.47 -5.64
CA PRO A 307 10.83 9.12 -4.23
C PRO A 307 9.42 9.38 -3.69
N LEU A 308 9.06 8.61 -2.66
CA LEU A 308 8.02 9.04 -1.73
C LEU A 308 8.69 9.99 -0.72
N VAL A 309 8.28 11.23 -0.76
CA VAL A 309 8.83 12.29 0.08
C VAL A 309 7.95 12.54 1.29
N LEU A 310 8.55 12.44 2.46
CA LEU A 310 7.99 12.89 3.72
C LEU A 310 8.65 14.23 4.06
N PRO A 311 7.97 15.38 3.93
CA PRO A 311 8.57 16.69 4.14
C PRO A 311 9.28 16.80 5.51
N GLY A 312 10.53 17.25 5.49
CA GLY A 312 11.37 17.36 6.68
C GLY A 312 11.97 16.05 7.21
N ARG A 313 11.57 14.89 6.67
CA ARG A 313 11.97 13.56 7.18
C ARG A 313 12.74 12.71 6.17
N SER A 314 12.47 12.85 4.88
CA SER A 314 13.14 12.09 3.83
C SER A 314 13.69 12.99 2.74
N ALA A 315 14.64 12.45 1.94
CA ALA A 315 15.18 13.14 0.79
C ALA A 315 14.09 13.57 -0.19
N CYS A 316 14.17 14.79 -0.70
CA CYS A 316 13.22 15.37 -1.64
C CYS A 316 13.80 15.46 -3.07
N ALA A 317 13.02 16.03 -4.02
CA ALA A 317 13.47 16.24 -5.40
C ALA A 317 14.70 17.16 -5.48
N GLU A 318 14.84 18.13 -4.58
CA GLU A 318 16.02 19.01 -4.54
C GLU A 318 17.26 18.27 -4.03
N CYS A 319 17.12 17.37 -3.04
CA CYS A 319 18.21 16.48 -2.63
C CYS A 319 18.72 15.65 -3.81
N LEU A 320 17.80 15.08 -4.59
CA LEU A 320 18.12 14.32 -5.80
C LEU A 320 18.87 15.19 -6.82
N ALA A 321 18.40 16.40 -7.08
CA ALA A 321 19.01 17.33 -8.04
C ALA A 321 20.42 17.75 -7.61
N LEU A 322 20.61 18.12 -6.35
CA LEU A 322 21.90 18.51 -5.77
C LEU A 322 22.88 17.34 -5.78
N GLY A 323 22.48 16.15 -5.37
CA GLY A 323 23.34 14.97 -5.39
C GLY A 323 23.74 14.55 -6.81
N ARG A 324 22.89 14.77 -7.82
CA ARG A 324 23.25 14.56 -9.23
C ARG A 324 24.27 15.62 -9.72
N ALA A 325 24.07 16.89 -9.35
CA ALA A 325 24.99 17.98 -9.71
C ALA A 325 26.37 17.83 -9.05
N GLU A 326 26.47 17.21 -7.88
CA GLU A 326 27.77 16.90 -7.26
C GLU A 326 28.50 15.78 -7.96
N ARG A 327 27.78 14.77 -8.45
CA ARG A 327 28.38 13.65 -9.21
C ARG A 327 28.74 14.01 -10.65
N ASP A 328 28.00 14.96 -11.23
CA ASP A 328 28.19 15.42 -12.60
C ASP A 328 27.99 16.93 -12.69
N ALA A 329 29.07 17.68 -12.81
CA ALA A 329 29.05 19.14 -12.93
C ALA A 329 28.28 19.65 -14.15
N ALA A 330 28.13 18.82 -15.21
CA ALA A 330 27.34 19.17 -16.39
C ALA A 330 25.83 19.00 -16.18
N TRP A 331 25.40 18.29 -15.13
CA TRP A 331 24.00 17.97 -14.85
C TRP A 331 23.06 19.19 -14.91
N PRO A 332 23.33 20.31 -14.20
CA PRO A 332 22.42 21.46 -14.24
C PRO A 332 22.27 22.04 -15.64
N ARG A 333 23.37 22.07 -16.40
CA ARG A 333 23.37 22.55 -17.79
C ARG A 333 22.58 21.65 -18.72
N MET A 334 22.72 20.31 -18.58
CA MET A 334 21.95 19.35 -19.35
C MET A 334 20.45 19.47 -19.07
N VAL A 335 20.06 19.54 -17.78
CA VAL A 335 18.65 19.70 -17.38
C VAL A 335 18.06 21.00 -17.95
N ALA A 336 18.81 22.12 -17.91
CA ALA A 336 18.36 23.37 -18.50
C ALA A 336 18.12 23.26 -20.00
N GLN A 337 19.01 22.56 -20.74
CA GLN A 337 18.87 22.31 -22.18
C GLN A 337 17.65 21.42 -22.48
N TRP A 338 17.45 20.34 -21.73
CA TRP A 338 16.29 19.46 -21.90
C TRP A 338 14.97 20.19 -21.64
N LYS A 339 14.93 21.08 -20.62
CA LYS A 339 13.74 21.89 -20.30
C LYS A 339 13.44 22.98 -21.34
N SER A 340 14.48 23.60 -21.92
CA SER A 340 14.34 24.66 -22.93
C SER A 340 14.27 24.14 -24.35
N GLY A 341 14.62 22.88 -24.57
CA GLY A 341 14.63 22.24 -25.87
C GLY A 341 13.21 21.96 -26.41
N ARG A 342 13.14 21.56 -27.67
CA ARG A 342 11.89 21.15 -28.30
C ARG A 342 11.39 19.89 -27.59
N ARG A 343 10.15 19.93 -27.09
CA ARG A 343 9.50 18.77 -26.49
C ARG A 343 9.34 17.67 -27.53
N ALA A 344 9.55 16.41 -27.14
CA ALA A 344 9.20 15.28 -27.97
C ALA A 344 7.69 15.36 -28.29
N GLU A 345 7.35 15.18 -29.56
CA GLU A 345 5.99 15.24 -30.04
C GLU A 345 5.16 14.08 -29.45
N VAL A 346 5.78 12.90 -29.35
CA VAL A 346 5.18 11.69 -28.79
C VAL A 346 6.04 11.21 -27.61
N PRO A 347 5.44 10.99 -26.42
CA PRO A 347 6.19 10.48 -25.29
C PRO A 347 6.62 9.02 -25.49
N SER A 348 7.87 8.70 -25.15
CA SER A 348 8.39 7.33 -25.15
C SER A 348 7.88 6.57 -23.92
N CYS A 349 6.63 6.16 -23.94
CA CYS A 349 5.90 5.54 -22.84
C CYS A 349 5.03 4.40 -23.39
N ASP A 350 5.58 3.19 -23.49
CA ASP A 350 4.79 2.03 -23.94
C ASP A 350 3.74 1.62 -22.90
N MET A 351 2.73 0.88 -23.35
CA MET A 351 1.57 0.54 -22.54
C MET A 351 1.91 -0.39 -21.37
N ALA A 352 2.79 -1.36 -21.61
CA ALA A 352 3.16 -2.35 -20.60
C ALA A 352 3.92 -1.67 -19.45
N LEU A 353 4.93 -0.86 -19.80
CA LEU A 353 5.72 -0.11 -18.82
C LEU A 353 4.85 0.89 -18.04
N ALA A 354 3.97 1.62 -18.73
CA ALA A 354 3.03 2.55 -18.08
C ALA A 354 2.14 1.83 -17.04
N THR A 355 1.66 0.62 -17.36
CA THR A 355 0.83 -0.19 -16.47
C THR A 355 1.61 -0.67 -15.25
N VAL A 356 2.83 -1.15 -15.43
CA VAL A 356 3.72 -1.57 -14.32
C VAL A 356 4.01 -0.39 -13.41
N VAL A 357 4.40 0.77 -13.97
CA VAL A 357 4.67 1.99 -13.20
C VAL A 357 3.44 2.43 -12.42
N ALA A 358 2.26 2.42 -13.04
CA ALA A 358 1.02 2.80 -12.37
C ALA A 358 0.69 1.84 -11.21
N GLY A 359 0.80 0.52 -11.42
CA GLY A 359 0.57 -0.50 -10.40
C GLY A 359 1.52 -0.37 -9.21
N LEU A 360 2.82 -0.20 -9.46
CA LEU A 360 3.83 0.00 -8.41
C LEU A 360 3.61 1.31 -7.64
N THR A 361 3.28 2.39 -8.36
CA THR A 361 2.96 3.68 -7.74
C THR A 361 1.78 3.56 -6.78
N VAL A 362 0.72 2.87 -7.21
CA VAL A 362 -0.47 2.63 -6.36
C VAL A 362 -0.12 1.73 -5.18
N SER A 363 0.65 0.67 -5.38
CA SER A 363 1.10 -0.22 -4.31
C SER A 363 1.88 0.55 -3.22
N TRP A 364 2.83 1.43 -3.61
CA TRP A 364 3.57 2.26 -2.65
C TRP A 364 2.68 3.30 -1.95
N ALA A 365 1.77 3.92 -2.71
CA ALA A 365 0.83 4.88 -2.16
C ALA A 365 -0.10 4.23 -1.12
N LEU A 366 -0.65 3.03 -1.42
CA LEU A 366 -1.52 2.30 -0.51
C LEU A 366 -0.78 1.81 0.74
N ALA A 367 0.43 1.25 0.58
CA ALA A 367 1.26 0.84 1.71
C ALA A 367 1.51 2.02 2.67
N PHE A 368 1.80 3.21 2.13
CA PHE A 368 1.94 4.43 2.92
C PHE A 368 0.63 4.86 3.60
N LEU A 369 -0.49 4.88 2.87
CA LEU A 369 -1.80 5.29 3.39
C LEU A 369 -2.32 4.36 4.49
N ASP A 370 -1.94 3.08 4.45
CA ASP A 370 -2.27 2.06 5.45
C ASP A 370 -1.36 2.09 6.68
N GLY A 371 -0.40 3.02 6.73
CA GLY A 371 0.54 3.14 7.86
C GLY A 371 1.68 2.14 7.83
N GLY A 372 1.86 1.40 6.73
CA GLY A 372 2.97 0.47 6.56
C GLY A 372 4.29 1.15 6.21
N SER A 373 5.39 0.40 6.35
CA SER A 373 6.70 0.82 5.85
C SER A 373 6.66 0.84 4.31
N ALA A 374 6.65 2.04 3.72
CA ALA A 374 6.70 2.19 2.28
C ALA A 374 8.15 2.14 1.79
N ALA A 375 8.50 1.12 1.02
CA ALA A 375 9.84 0.93 0.44
C ALA A 375 10.33 2.13 -0.39
N GLY A 376 9.41 3.01 -0.78
CA GLY A 376 9.70 4.21 -1.58
C GLY A 376 10.08 5.46 -0.79
N VAL A 377 10.05 5.44 0.55
CA VAL A 377 10.42 6.62 1.35
C VAL A 377 11.89 6.96 1.13
N GLY A 378 12.14 8.16 0.57
CA GLY A 378 13.50 8.59 0.21
C GLY A 378 14.22 7.69 -0.81
N ALA A 379 13.49 6.85 -1.54
CA ALA A 379 14.06 5.95 -2.53
C ALA A 379 13.39 6.07 -3.91
N ARG A 380 14.11 5.76 -4.95
CA ARG A 380 13.66 5.81 -6.34
C ARG A 380 13.92 4.47 -7.02
N LEU A 381 12.89 3.93 -7.64
CA LEU A 381 12.95 2.76 -8.49
C LEU A 381 13.02 3.21 -9.96
N GLU A 382 13.95 2.65 -10.70
CA GLU A 382 14.12 2.87 -12.13
C GLU A 382 14.03 1.52 -12.86
N LEU A 383 13.09 1.42 -13.80
CA LEU A 383 12.73 0.21 -14.54
C LEU A 383 13.12 0.41 -16.01
N ALA A 384 14.38 0.24 -16.34
CA ALA A 384 14.84 0.35 -17.72
C ALA A 384 14.53 -0.93 -18.51
N LEU A 385 13.82 -0.80 -19.62
CA LEU A 385 13.59 -1.92 -20.54
C LEU A 385 14.84 -2.23 -21.38
N PRO A 386 15.07 -3.51 -21.71
CA PRO A 386 14.30 -4.71 -21.36
C PRO A 386 14.74 -5.40 -20.07
N GLY A 387 15.65 -4.83 -19.33
CA GLY A 387 16.23 -5.43 -18.13
C GLY A 387 15.30 -5.38 -16.90
N PRO A 388 15.31 -6.41 -16.03
CA PRO A 388 14.46 -6.48 -14.85
C PRO A 388 15.14 -6.00 -13.55
N ASP A 389 16.00 -4.97 -13.58
CA ASP A 389 16.53 -4.42 -12.32
C ASP A 389 15.46 -3.57 -11.64
N TRP A 390 14.88 -4.12 -10.59
CA TRP A 390 13.74 -3.56 -9.87
C TRP A 390 14.10 -3.15 -8.44
N SER A 391 15.35 -2.91 -8.16
CA SER A 391 15.81 -2.56 -6.81
C SER A 391 15.65 -1.06 -6.58
N PRO A 392 14.88 -0.62 -5.56
CA PRO A 392 14.82 0.78 -5.19
C PRO A 392 16.20 1.27 -4.72
N ARG A 393 16.64 2.41 -5.24
CA ARG A 393 17.89 3.05 -4.85
C ARG A 393 17.60 4.18 -3.86
N PRO A 394 18.24 4.22 -2.68
CA PRO A 394 18.06 5.29 -1.73
C PRO A 394 18.61 6.61 -2.30
N ILE A 395 17.93 7.69 -1.94
CA ILE A 395 18.38 9.06 -2.19
C ILE A 395 18.83 9.62 -0.85
N GLU A 396 20.08 10.02 -0.76
CA GLU A 396 20.60 10.60 0.47
C GLU A 396 20.09 12.04 0.65
N PRO A 397 19.64 12.42 1.87
CA PRO A 397 19.36 13.81 2.19
C PRO A 397 20.60 14.67 1.98
N HIS A 398 20.45 15.74 1.20
CA HIS A 398 21.59 16.56 0.82
C HIS A 398 21.84 17.70 1.84
N PRO A 399 23.08 17.90 2.35
CA PRO A 399 23.36 18.88 3.40
C PRO A 399 23.04 20.33 3.02
N ARG A 400 23.13 20.69 1.74
CA ARG A 400 22.77 22.02 1.24
C ARG A 400 21.28 22.18 0.91
N CYS A 401 20.48 21.10 1.03
CA CYS A 401 19.05 21.19 0.74
C CYS A 401 18.28 21.79 1.93
N PRO A 402 17.42 22.80 1.70
CA PRO A 402 16.65 23.43 2.79
C PRO A 402 15.47 22.56 3.29
N CYS A 403 15.27 21.35 2.77
CA CYS A 403 14.13 20.51 3.12
C CYS A 403 14.09 20.01 4.58
N GLY A 404 15.20 20.13 5.32
CA GLY A 404 15.27 19.76 6.74
C GLY A 404 15.53 18.27 7.05
N ALA A 405 15.51 17.39 6.06
CA ALA A 405 15.68 15.94 6.26
C ALA A 405 16.99 15.53 6.93
N VAL A 406 18.06 16.28 6.71
CA VAL A 406 19.39 16.04 7.34
C VAL A 406 19.36 16.25 8.86
N ARG A 407 18.42 17.06 9.35
CA ARG A 407 18.29 17.40 10.78
C ARG A 407 17.43 16.41 11.56
N SER A 408 16.74 15.49 10.89
CA SER A 408 15.92 14.49 11.54
C SER A 408 16.74 13.28 11.97
N PRO A 409 16.69 12.85 13.24
CA PRO A 409 17.42 11.67 13.72
C PRO A 409 17.00 10.36 13.00
N GLU A 410 15.82 10.33 12.43
CA GLU A 410 15.30 9.19 11.63
C GLU A 410 15.80 9.17 10.17
N GLY A 411 16.48 10.23 9.69
CA GLY A 411 17.01 10.34 8.33
C GLY A 411 18.37 9.64 8.11
N GLY A 412 18.95 9.08 9.17
CA GLY A 412 20.18 8.30 9.10
C GLY A 412 19.89 6.92 8.54
N GLY A 413 19.98 6.77 7.21
CA GLY A 413 19.67 5.55 6.47
C GLY A 413 20.39 4.33 6.99
N ALA A 414 19.69 3.21 7.01
CA ALA A 414 20.29 1.89 7.10
C ALA A 414 21.37 1.75 6.01
N ARG A 415 22.63 1.83 6.38
CA ARG A 415 23.75 1.49 5.53
C ARG A 415 23.61 0.01 5.15
N ALA A 416 23.25 -0.27 3.91
CA ALA A 416 23.48 -1.58 3.33
C ALA A 416 24.99 -1.82 3.29
N ALA A 417 25.48 -2.68 4.18
CA ALA A 417 26.85 -3.15 4.15
C ALA A 417 27.04 -3.94 2.84
N GLY A 418 27.74 -3.34 1.89
CA GLY A 418 28.18 -4.01 0.68
C GLY A 418 29.17 -5.12 1.06
N ALA A 419 28.83 -6.36 0.76
CA ALA A 419 29.76 -7.49 0.84
C ALA A 419 30.90 -7.29 -0.19
N PRO A 420 32.18 -7.50 0.19
CA PRO A 420 33.28 -7.42 -0.77
C PRO A 420 33.23 -8.63 -1.72
N HIS A 421 33.24 -8.36 -3.02
CA HIS A 421 33.50 -9.38 -4.03
C HIS A 421 34.91 -9.92 -3.87
N GLY A 422 35.02 -11.15 -3.37
CA GLY A 422 36.24 -11.92 -3.39
C GLY A 422 36.57 -12.35 -4.81
N THR A 423 37.64 -11.79 -5.35
CA THR A 423 38.31 -12.28 -6.58
C THR A 423 38.99 -13.61 -6.25
N MET A 424 38.62 -14.67 -6.96
CA MET A 424 39.39 -15.94 -6.98
C MET A 424 40.51 -15.83 -7.99
N PRO A 425 41.73 -16.19 -7.63
CA PRO A 425 42.81 -16.37 -8.61
C PRO A 425 42.94 -17.82 -9.08
N GLY A 426 43.30 -17.98 -10.35
CA GLY A 426 43.88 -19.21 -10.93
C GLY A 426 42.92 -20.06 -11.75
#